data_7032ca44f881fa0c2e38190fabf44838
#
_entry.id   7032ca44f881fa0c2e38190fabf44838
#
_cell.length_a   1.000
_cell.length_b   1.000
_cell.length_c   1.000
_cell.angle_alpha   90.00
_cell.angle_beta   90.00
_cell.angle_gamma   90.00
#
_symmetry.space_group_name_H-M   'P 1'
#
loop_
_entity.id
_entity.type
_entity.pdbx_description
1 polymer ?
#
loop_
_entity_poly.entity_id
_entity_poly.type
_entity_poly.pdbx_seq_one_letter_code
_entity_poly.pdbx_strand_id
1 'polypeptide(L)'
;MQLGKIVGTVVSTMKDEKLVGLKLYIVKYIDIDGKPTGSLVVAVDSVGAGVGEIVLVAAGSSARQTTTTKDKPVDTVIMAIVDEIDIDGTSRYKK
;
A
#
# COMPACT_ATOMS: atom_id res chain seq x y z
N MET A 1 -9.48 5.35 -1.23
CA MET A 1 -8.01 5.28 -1.17
C MET A 1 -7.47 6.03 0.01
N GLN A 2 -6.38 5.56 0.56
CA GLN A 2 -5.73 6.20 1.70
C GLN A 2 -4.23 6.30 1.46
N LEU A 3 -3.62 7.30 2.08
CA LEU A 3 -2.17 7.46 2.10
C LEU A 3 -1.58 6.54 3.16
N GLY A 4 -0.45 5.93 2.84
CA GLY A 4 0.29 5.10 3.77
C GLY A 4 1.78 5.16 3.54
N LYS A 5 2.53 4.69 4.53
CA LYS A 5 3.97 4.50 4.41
C LYS A 5 4.29 3.03 4.61
N ILE A 6 5.05 2.46 3.71
CA ILE A 6 5.51 1.08 3.86
C ILE A 6 6.58 1.06 4.94
N VAL A 7 6.32 0.33 6.02
CA VAL A 7 7.23 0.29 7.17
C VAL A 7 7.86 -1.08 7.40
N GLY A 8 7.39 -2.10 6.68
CA GLY A 8 7.95 -3.43 6.83
C GLY A 8 7.43 -4.40 5.79
N THR A 9 7.89 -5.63 5.88
CA THR A 9 7.52 -6.71 4.98
C THR A 9 6.91 -7.86 5.77
N VAL A 10 6.07 -8.65 5.10
CA VAL A 10 5.54 -9.89 5.66
C VAL A 10 6.05 -11.05 4.81
N VAL A 11 6.70 -12.00 5.47
CA VAL A 11 7.19 -13.22 4.81
C VAL A 11 6.45 -14.40 5.41
N SER A 12 5.83 -15.22 4.57
CA SER A 12 5.11 -16.41 4.98
C SER A 12 5.53 -17.58 4.10
N THR A 13 5.94 -18.66 4.72
CA THR A 13 6.33 -19.89 3.99
C THR A 13 5.14 -20.80 3.76
N MET A 14 4.10 -20.70 4.60
CA MET A 14 2.86 -21.48 4.46
C MET A 14 1.71 -20.51 4.22
N LYS A 15 1.14 -20.57 3.03
CA LYS A 15 0.07 -19.69 2.62
C LYS A 15 -0.76 -20.33 1.52
N ASP A 16 -1.95 -19.79 1.30
CA ASP A 16 -2.79 -20.20 0.18
C ASP A 16 -2.04 -20.03 -1.13
N GLU A 17 -2.19 -21.00 -2.06
CA GLU A 17 -1.46 -20.97 -3.32
C GLU A 17 -1.76 -19.73 -4.16
N LYS A 18 -2.94 -19.13 -3.99
CA LYS A 18 -3.31 -17.90 -4.71
C LYS A 18 -2.52 -16.68 -4.24
N LEU A 19 -1.86 -16.77 -3.09
CA LEU A 19 -0.99 -15.71 -2.57
C LEU A 19 0.47 -15.90 -2.96
N VAL A 20 0.83 -17.06 -3.52
CA VAL A 20 2.22 -17.34 -3.89
C VAL A 20 2.68 -16.35 -4.96
N GLY A 21 3.87 -15.79 -4.77
CA GLY A 21 4.45 -14.81 -5.68
C GLY A 21 4.04 -13.37 -5.41
N LEU A 22 3.07 -13.13 -4.53
CA LEU A 22 2.68 -11.78 -4.14
C LEU A 22 3.61 -11.25 -3.06
N LYS A 23 4.02 -9.99 -3.18
CA LYS A 23 4.74 -9.30 -2.13
C LYS A 23 3.76 -8.67 -1.15
N LEU A 24 3.98 -8.95 0.13
CA LEU A 24 3.15 -8.43 1.22
C LEU A 24 3.96 -7.44 2.04
N TYR A 25 3.39 -6.26 2.24
CA TYR A 25 4.01 -5.20 3.03
C TYR A 25 3.14 -4.81 4.21
N ILE A 26 3.80 -4.34 5.26
CA ILE A 26 3.11 -3.67 6.36
C ILE A 26 3.07 -2.19 6.01
N VAL A 27 1.87 -1.63 5.94
CA VAL A 27 1.65 -0.23 5.63
C VAL A 27 1.04 0.46 6.84
N LYS A 28 1.64 1.56 7.23
CA LYS A 28 1.13 2.43 8.28
C LYS A 28 0.36 3.56 7.60
N TYR A 29 -0.93 3.71 7.91
CA TYR A 29 -1.70 4.83 7.38
C TYR A 29 -1.21 6.14 7.96
N ILE A 30 -1.14 7.14 7.10
CA ILE A 30 -0.64 8.47 7.44
C ILE A 30 -1.64 9.53 6.98
N ASP A 31 -1.52 10.72 7.58
CA ASP A 31 -2.22 11.90 7.09
C ASP A 31 -1.39 12.60 6.00
N ILE A 32 -1.88 13.73 5.49
CA ILE A 32 -1.21 14.48 4.42
C ILE A 32 0.14 15.07 4.83
N ASP A 33 0.39 15.18 6.13
CA ASP A 33 1.66 15.66 6.67
C ASP A 33 2.62 14.53 7.02
N GLY A 34 2.24 13.28 6.71
CA GLY A 34 3.06 12.12 6.97
C GLY A 34 2.98 11.58 8.37
N LYS A 35 2.06 12.09 9.19
CA LYS A 35 1.90 11.63 10.57
C LYS A 35 1.05 10.37 10.62
N PRO A 36 1.44 9.37 11.43
CA PRO A 36 0.64 8.15 11.57
C PRO A 36 -0.76 8.43 12.12
N THR A 37 -1.75 7.73 11.58
CA THR A 37 -3.13 7.82 12.04
C THR A 37 -3.50 6.71 13.03
N GLY A 38 -2.58 5.78 13.31
CA GLY A 38 -2.74 4.74 14.32
C GLY A 38 -3.09 3.36 13.79
N SER A 39 -3.33 3.21 12.48
CA SER A 39 -3.68 1.92 11.89
C SER A 39 -2.54 1.36 11.04
N LEU A 40 -2.36 0.05 11.13
CA LEU A 40 -1.45 -0.73 10.28
C LEU A 40 -2.27 -1.73 9.50
N VAL A 41 -1.88 -1.99 8.26
CA VAL A 41 -2.50 -3.03 7.43
C VAL A 41 -1.43 -3.83 6.71
N VAL A 42 -1.79 -5.03 6.30
CA VAL A 42 -0.99 -5.83 5.38
C VAL A 42 -1.57 -5.62 3.98
N ALA A 43 -0.76 -5.17 3.05
CA ALA A 43 -1.19 -4.88 1.69
C ALA A 43 -0.34 -5.63 0.67
N VAL A 44 -0.97 -5.99 -0.44
CA VAL A 44 -0.28 -6.58 -1.59
C VAL A 44 0.30 -5.47 -2.44
N ASP A 45 1.54 -5.64 -2.89
CA ASP A 45 2.16 -4.69 -3.81
C ASP A 45 1.77 -5.01 -5.25
N SER A 46 1.34 -3.99 -6.00
CA SER A 46 1.02 -4.11 -7.42
C SER A 46 1.86 -3.19 -8.32
N VAL A 47 2.78 -2.41 -7.74
CA VAL A 47 3.50 -1.36 -8.47
C VAL A 47 5.02 -1.40 -8.31
N GLY A 48 5.55 -2.36 -7.57
CA GLY A 48 6.99 -2.44 -7.33
C GLY A 48 7.48 -1.45 -6.28
N ALA A 49 6.65 -1.16 -5.28
CA ALA A 49 7.03 -0.28 -4.18
C ALA A 49 8.02 -0.95 -3.22
N GLY A 50 8.62 -0.17 -2.35
CA GLY A 50 9.58 -0.65 -1.35
C GLY A 50 9.39 0.00 0.01
N VAL A 51 10.07 -0.55 1.01
CA VAL A 51 10.04 -0.03 2.37
C VAL A 51 10.52 1.41 2.39
N GLY A 52 9.81 2.27 3.11
CA GLY A 52 10.11 3.70 3.23
C GLY A 52 9.32 4.58 2.28
N GLU A 53 8.65 4.00 1.28
CA GLU A 53 7.90 4.78 0.30
C GLU A 53 6.52 5.16 0.80
N ILE A 54 6.06 6.34 0.39
CA ILE A 54 4.67 6.78 0.58
C ILE A 54 3.87 6.26 -0.60
N VAL A 55 2.71 5.69 -0.31
CA VAL A 55 1.90 4.97 -1.29
C VAL A 55 0.41 5.32 -1.15
N LEU A 56 -0.35 5.05 -2.21
CA LEU A 56 -1.80 5.03 -2.18
C LEU A 56 -2.27 3.60 -2.05
N VAL A 57 -3.18 3.37 -1.11
CA VAL A 57 -3.71 2.06 -0.78
C VAL A 57 -5.20 2.02 -1.03
N ALA A 58 -5.65 1.01 -1.77
CA ALA A 58 -7.06 0.71 -1.95
C ALA A 58 -7.45 -0.47 -1.06
N ALA A 59 -8.69 -0.48 -0.59
CA ALA A 59 -9.19 -1.53 0.29
C ALA A 59 -10.55 -2.05 -0.20
N GLY A 60 -10.98 -3.18 0.35
CA GLY A 60 -12.22 -3.83 0.00
C GLY A 60 -12.18 -4.43 -1.40
N SER A 61 -13.30 -4.43 -2.11
CA SER A 61 -13.39 -5.01 -3.45
C SER A 61 -12.53 -4.27 -4.47
N SER A 62 -12.26 -2.98 -4.27
CA SER A 62 -11.38 -2.20 -5.13
C SER A 62 -9.96 -2.74 -5.17
N ALA A 63 -9.52 -3.39 -4.10
CA ALA A 63 -8.18 -3.98 -4.03
C ALA A 63 -7.98 -5.11 -5.04
N ARG A 64 -9.05 -5.71 -5.56
CA ARG A 64 -8.98 -6.80 -6.54
C ARG A 64 -9.11 -6.34 -7.98
N GLN A 65 -9.01 -5.03 -8.22
CA GLN A 65 -9.17 -4.44 -9.56
C GLN A 65 -7.85 -4.25 -10.30
N THR A 66 -6.73 -4.71 -9.76
CA THR A 66 -5.42 -4.62 -10.44
C THR A 66 -5.12 -5.92 -11.19
N THR A 67 -4.23 -5.86 -12.16
CA THR A 67 -3.76 -7.04 -12.89
C THR A 67 -3.15 -8.06 -11.93
N THR A 68 -2.41 -7.60 -10.93
CA THR A 68 -1.75 -8.45 -9.94
C THR A 68 -2.74 -9.12 -8.99
N THR A 69 -3.81 -8.43 -8.61
CA THR A 69 -4.73 -8.86 -7.56
C THR A 69 -6.05 -9.44 -8.06
N LYS A 70 -6.29 -9.40 -9.37
CA LYS A 70 -7.52 -9.91 -9.97
C LYS A 70 -7.76 -11.36 -9.56
N ASP A 71 -8.95 -11.63 -9.03
CA ASP A 71 -9.38 -12.96 -8.56
C ASP A 71 -8.49 -13.54 -7.46
N LYS A 72 -7.78 -12.69 -6.72
CA LYS A 72 -6.99 -13.08 -5.57
C LYS A 72 -7.71 -12.80 -4.26
N PRO A 73 -7.47 -13.58 -3.20
CA PRO A 73 -8.14 -13.39 -1.90
C PRO A 73 -7.46 -12.27 -1.11
N VAL A 74 -7.44 -11.05 -1.66
CA VAL A 74 -6.83 -9.89 -1.01
C VAL A 74 -7.84 -8.77 -0.91
N ASP A 75 -7.74 -7.97 0.14
CA ASP A 75 -8.65 -6.85 0.40
C ASP A 75 -7.93 -5.51 0.58
N THR A 76 -6.61 -5.49 0.43
CA THR A 76 -5.81 -4.26 0.54
C THR A 76 -4.64 -4.36 -0.44
N VAL A 77 -4.50 -3.34 -1.28
CA VAL A 77 -3.46 -3.32 -2.32
C VAL A 77 -2.83 -1.95 -2.42
N ILE A 78 -1.51 -1.94 -2.67
CA ILE A 78 -0.77 -0.73 -2.98
C ILE A 78 -0.99 -0.41 -4.45
N MET A 79 -1.64 0.72 -4.73
CA MET A 79 -2.07 1.12 -6.07
C MET A 79 -1.07 2.05 -6.76
N ALA A 80 -0.33 2.83 -6.00
CA ALA A 80 0.57 3.83 -6.55
C ALA A 80 1.65 4.21 -5.56
N ILE A 81 2.80 4.60 -6.09
CA ILE A 81 3.87 5.23 -5.32
C ILE A 81 3.65 6.73 -5.43
N VAL A 82 3.65 7.43 -4.30
CA VAL A 82 3.40 8.87 -4.25
C VAL A 82 4.73 9.61 -4.35
N ASP A 83 4.84 10.50 -5.32
CA ASP A 83 6.03 11.32 -5.53
C ASP A 83 5.89 12.69 -4.90
N GLU A 84 4.68 13.22 -4.84
CA GLU A 84 4.42 14.58 -4.36
C GLU A 84 3.00 14.72 -3.85
N ILE A 85 2.83 15.53 -2.80
CA ILE A 85 1.52 15.91 -2.26
C ILE A 85 1.50 17.43 -2.14
N ASP A 86 0.57 18.07 -2.84
CA ASP A 86 0.37 19.51 -2.79
C ASP A 86 -1.03 19.84 -2.28
N ILE A 87 -1.13 20.90 -1.48
CA ILE A 87 -2.42 21.45 -1.06
C ILE A 87 -2.33 22.97 -1.21
N ASP A 88 -3.27 23.54 -1.94
CA ASP A 88 -3.34 24.99 -2.19
C ASP A 88 -2.00 25.55 -2.69
N GLY A 89 -1.32 24.79 -3.56
CA GLY A 89 -0.04 25.21 -4.13
C GLY A 89 1.15 25.05 -3.19
N THR A 90 0.95 24.49 -2.02
CA THR A 90 2.01 24.25 -1.03
C THR A 90 2.37 22.78 -1.00
N SER A 91 3.65 22.46 -1.18
CA SER A 91 4.14 21.09 -1.11
C SER A 91 4.10 20.59 0.33
N ARG A 92 3.41 19.46 0.55
CA ARG A 92 3.35 18.77 1.84
C ARG A 92 4.32 17.60 1.89
N TYR A 93 4.62 17.02 0.74
CA TYR A 93 5.55 15.92 0.59
C TYR A 93 6.17 15.96 -0.78
N LYS A 94 7.46 15.68 -0.84
CA LYS A 94 8.19 15.52 -2.09
C LYS A 94 9.24 14.45 -1.90
N LYS A 95 9.14 13.44 -2.74
CA LYS A 95 10.09 12.32 -2.73
C LYS A 95 11.50 12.75 -3.13
#